data_af908e1e896aaf690349eca1e4e35a33
#
_entry.id   af908e1e896aaf690349eca1e4e35a33
#
_cell.length_a   1.000
_cell.length_b   1.000
_cell.length_c   1.000
_cell.angle_alpha   90.00
_cell.angle_beta   90.00
_cell.angle_gamma   90.00
#
_symmetry.space_group_name_H-M   'P 1'
#
loop_
_entity.id
_entity.type
_entity.pdbx_description
1 polymer ?
#
loop_
_entity_poly.entity_id
_entity_poly.type
_entity_poly.pdbx_seq_one_letter_code
_entity_poly.pdbx_strand_id
1 'polypeptide(L)'
;MKHLSLIHAGALALAALAPTLSVAENLDGRSFQGVFIERGKTSGDADTLTFKDGRFRSSACDQYGYSDAPYKTVAAGDGVRFEAETASAKYGKLYWTGTIRGNKLDATVMMERKGKSMLENWVVAAEKN
;
A
#
# COMPACT_ATOMS: atom_id res chain seq x y z
N MET A 1 -9.87 -55.71 -12.90
CA MET A 1 -10.09 -54.98 -13.41
C MET A 1 -10.58 -53.82 -13.06
N LYS A 2 -10.96 -53.28 -12.80
CA LYS A 2 -11.57 -52.25 -12.38
C LYS A 2 -10.91 -51.33 -11.60
N HIS A 3 -9.90 -51.35 -11.24
CA HIS A 3 -9.29 -50.50 -10.32
C HIS A 3 -8.74 -49.33 -10.90
N LEU A 4 -8.73 -49.17 -11.99
CA LEU A 4 -8.08 -48.14 -12.53
C LEU A 4 -8.54 -46.85 -12.10
N SER A 5 -9.67 -46.67 -11.84
CA SER A 5 -10.13 -45.35 -11.55
C SER A 5 -9.46 -44.69 -10.43
N LEU A 6 -8.89 -45.42 -9.58
CA LEU A 6 -8.28 -44.79 -8.49
C LEU A 6 -7.24 -43.86 -8.85
N ILE A 7 -6.59 -44.13 -9.85
CA ILE A 7 -5.48 -43.32 -10.17
C ILE A 7 -5.86 -41.95 -10.52
N HIS A 8 -6.98 -41.80 -11.02
CA HIS A 8 -7.34 -40.49 -11.46
C HIS A 8 -7.44 -39.51 -10.34
N ALA A 9 -7.85 -39.98 -9.23
CA ALA A 9 -8.01 -39.09 -8.11
C ALA A 9 -6.70 -38.45 -7.75
N GLY A 10 -5.64 -39.17 -7.86
CA GLY A 10 -4.38 -38.62 -7.51
C GLY A 10 -3.99 -37.47 -8.41
N ALA A 11 -4.28 -37.61 -9.66
CA ALA A 11 -3.91 -36.59 -10.59
C ALA A 11 -4.65 -35.31 -10.31
N LEU A 12 -5.89 -35.44 -9.90
CA LEU A 12 -6.65 -34.27 -9.61
C LEU A 12 -6.10 -33.53 -8.40
N ALA A 13 -5.65 -34.26 -7.44
CA ALA A 13 -5.10 -33.66 -6.26
C ALA A 13 -3.90 -32.81 -6.63
N LEU A 14 -3.13 -33.26 -7.56
CA LEU A 14 -1.96 -32.48 -7.96
C LEU A 14 -2.37 -31.19 -8.63
N ALA A 15 -3.38 -31.25 -9.43
CA ALA A 15 -3.83 -30.03 -10.07
C ALA A 15 -4.30 -29.02 -9.04
N ALA A 16 -4.90 -29.49 -7.99
CA ALA A 16 -5.38 -28.59 -6.95
C ALA A 16 -4.22 -27.94 -6.20
N LEU A 17 -3.06 -28.54 -6.24
CA LEU A 17 -1.90 -27.96 -5.60
C LEU A 17 -1.13 -27.04 -6.51
N ALA A 18 -1.61 -26.82 -7.70
CA ALA A 18 -0.94 -25.89 -8.58
C ALA A 18 -0.81 -24.56 -7.86
N PRO A 19 0.33 -23.94 -7.90
CA PRO A 19 0.55 -22.72 -7.18
C PRO A 19 -0.40 -21.64 -7.63
N THR A 20 -1.09 -21.11 -6.70
CA THR A 20 -1.86 -19.94 -6.95
C THR A 20 -0.94 -18.79 -6.70
N LEU A 21 -0.57 -18.12 -7.73
CA LEU A 21 0.19 -16.90 -7.55
C LEU A 21 -0.77 -15.89 -6.98
N SER A 22 -0.46 -15.39 -5.80
CA SER A 22 -1.23 -14.30 -5.26
C SER A 22 -0.90 -13.08 -6.07
N VAL A 23 -1.84 -12.65 -6.88
CA VAL A 23 -1.70 -11.41 -7.62
C VAL A 23 -1.98 -10.27 -6.66
N ALA A 24 -1.07 -9.34 -6.61
CA ALA A 24 -1.26 -8.17 -5.77
C ALA A 24 -2.49 -7.40 -6.26
N GLU A 25 -3.28 -6.92 -5.33
CA GLU A 25 -4.48 -6.17 -5.64
C GLU A 25 -4.13 -4.82 -6.24
N ASN A 26 -4.85 -4.44 -7.27
CA ASN A 26 -4.71 -3.13 -7.86
C ASN A 26 -5.56 -2.15 -7.05
N LEU A 27 -4.94 -1.11 -6.55
CA LEU A 27 -5.64 -0.11 -5.73
C LEU A 27 -6.20 1.05 -6.55
N ASP A 28 -6.01 1.04 -7.84
CA ASP A 28 -6.46 2.15 -8.69
C ASP A 28 -7.95 2.41 -8.54
N GLY A 29 -8.30 3.69 -8.43
CA GLY A 29 -9.68 4.11 -8.23
C GLY A 29 -10.06 4.24 -6.76
N ARG A 30 -9.23 3.82 -5.84
CA ARG A 30 -9.52 3.91 -4.40
C ARG A 30 -8.92 5.18 -3.82
N SER A 31 -9.63 5.77 -2.90
CA SER A 31 -9.25 7.02 -2.24
C SER A 31 -9.55 6.90 -0.75
N PHE A 32 -8.65 7.40 0.07
CA PHE A 32 -8.77 7.30 1.53
C PHE A 32 -8.60 8.68 2.15
N GLN A 33 -9.43 9.02 3.11
CA GLN A 33 -9.36 10.30 3.82
C GLN A 33 -9.00 10.08 5.28
N GLY A 34 -8.09 10.85 5.77
CA GLY A 34 -7.65 10.75 7.15
C GLY A 34 -6.73 11.89 7.53
N VAL A 35 -5.72 11.57 8.34
CA VAL A 35 -4.79 12.56 8.86
C VAL A 35 -3.36 12.11 8.71
N PHE A 36 -2.49 13.04 8.38
CA PHE A 36 -1.05 12.87 8.36
C PHE A 36 -0.52 13.42 9.68
N ILE A 37 0.09 12.57 10.48
CA ILE A 37 0.54 12.91 11.83
C ILE A 37 2.06 12.91 11.88
N GLU A 38 2.64 14.06 12.18
CA GLU A 38 4.08 14.16 12.35
C GLU A 38 4.51 13.54 13.66
N ARG A 39 5.73 13.01 13.67
CA ARG A 39 6.30 12.41 14.86
C ARG A 39 6.26 13.37 16.04
N GLY A 40 5.80 12.87 17.18
CA GLY A 40 5.72 13.65 18.39
C GLY A 40 4.46 14.48 18.53
N LYS A 41 3.58 14.45 17.54
CA LYS A 41 2.31 15.17 17.61
C LYS A 41 1.15 14.22 17.81
N THR A 42 0.06 14.72 18.37
CA THR A 42 -1.14 13.92 18.60
C THR A 42 -2.25 14.26 17.62
N SER A 43 -2.08 15.32 16.83
CA SER A 43 -3.02 15.71 15.79
C SER A 43 -2.22 15.96 14.52
N GLY A 44 -2.91 15.99 13.39
CA GLY A 44 -2.23 16.15 12.11
C GLY A 44 -3.09 16.89 11.10
N ASP A 45 -2.57 16.97 9.89
CA ASP A 45 -3.23 17.65 8.79
C ASP A 45 -4.13 16.68 8.04
N ALA A 46 -5.25 17.21 7.54
CA ALA A 46 -6.12 16.39 6.69
C ALA A 46 -5.36 15.93 5.46
N ASP A 47 -5.53 14.68 5.12
CA ASP A 47 -4.86 14.07 3.97
C ASP A 47 -5.83 13.20 3.20
N THR A 48 -5.77 13.28 1.88
CA THR A 48 -6.47 12.35 1.00
C THR A 48 -5.41 11.59 0.22
N LEU A 49 -5.42 10.28 0.37
CA LEU A 49 -4.52 9.40 -0.36
C LEU A 49 -5.26 8.83 -1.54
N THR A 50 -4.73 9.01 -2.73
CA THR A 50 -5.38 8.60 -3.97
C THR A 50 -4.49 7.64 -4.74
N PHE A 51 -5.09 6.56 -5.23
CA PHE A 51 -4.44 5.58 -6.11
C PHE A 51 -5.13 5.67 -7.47
N LYS A 52 -4.37 6.06 -8.49
CA LYS A 52 -4.93 6.25 -9.82
C LYS A 52 -3.88 6.02 -10.89
N ASP A 53 -4.24 5.25 -11.90
CA ASP A 53 -3.36 4.99 -13.04
C ASP A 53 -1.97 4.48 -12.63
N GLY A 54 -1.93 3.60 -11.64
CA GLY A 54 -0.68 3.04 -11.15
C GLY A 54 0.14 4.00 -10.29
N ARG A 55 -0.44 5.12 -9.89
CA ARG A 55 0.27 6.16 -9.14
C ARG A 55 -0.44 6.50 -7.84
N PHE A 56 0.35 6.90 -6.86
CA PHE A 56 -0.08 7.26 -5.51
C PHE A 56 0.19 8.75 -5.25
N ARG A 57 -0.73 9.40 -4.56
CA ARG A 57 -0.60 10.81 -4.20
C ARG A 57 -1.18 11.06 -2.81
N SER A 58 -0.50 11.91 -2.05
CA SER A 58 -0.98 12.44 -0.76
C SER A 58 -1.27 13.91 -0.93
N SER A 59 -2.51 14.33 -0.70
CA SER A 59 -2.90 15.74 -0.86
C SER A 59 -2.24 16.65 0.15
N ALA A 60 -1.98 16.16 1.36
CA ALA A 60 -1.30 16.95 2.38
C ALA A 60 0.12 17.33 1.98
N CYS A 61 0.73 16.55 1.11
CA CYS A 61 2.10 16.79 0.68
C CYS A 61 2.21 17.70 -0.54
N ASP A 62 1.09 18.01 -1.19
CA ASP A 62 1.10 18.83 -2.41
C ASP A 62 1.73 20.20 -2.16
N GLN A 63 1.41 20.83 -1.05
CA GLN A 63 1.92 22.16 -0.74
C GLN A 63 3.44 22.20 -0.55
N TYR A 64 4.05 21.04 -0.33
CA TYR A 64 5.49 20.93 -0.19
C TYR A 64 6.18 20.46 -1.47
N GLY A 65 5.43 20.39 -2.55
CA GLY A 65 6.00 20.07 -3.87
C GLY A 65 6.18 18.58 -4.13
N TYR A 66 5.57 17.70 -3.36
CA TYR A 66 5.63 16.27 -3.65
C TYR A 66 4.62 15.93 -4.74
N SER A 67 5.12 15.32 -5.81
CA SER A 67 4.25 14.87 -6.88
C SER A 67 3.83 13.44 -6.64
N ASP A 68 2.86 12.98 -7.44
CA ASP A 68 2.48 11.58 -7.40
C ASP A 68 3.64 10.69 -7.86
N ALA A 69 3.58 9.42 -7.56
CA ALA A 69 4.63 8.47 -7.89
C ALA A 69 4.05 7.07 -8.08
N PRO A 70 4.74 6.21 -8.81
CA PRO A 70 4.28 4.83 -8.94
C PRO A 70 4.17 4.14 -7.59
N TYR A 71 3.24 3.23 -7.45
CA TYR A 71 3.12 2.42 -6.25
C TYR A 71 3.18 0.94 -6.60
N LYS A 72 3.54 0.14 -5.60
CA LYS A 72 3.56 -1.32 -5.70
C LYS A 72 2.67 -1.90 -4.63
N THR A 73 2.10 -3.06 -4.89
CA THR A 73 1.29 -3.76 -3.90
C THR A 73 1.77 -5.19 -3.72
N VAL A 74 1.56 -5.70 -2.52
CA VAL A 74 1.83 -7.08 -2.17
C VAL A 74 0.68 -7.57 -1.30
N ALA A 75 0.24 -8.78 -1.52
CA ALA A 75 -0.78 -9.37 -0.66
C ALA A 75 -0.20 -9.54 0.74
N ALA A 76 -0.97 -9.19 1.76
CA ALA A 76 -0.53 -9.24 3.15
C ALA A 76 -1.66 -9.77 4.03
N GLY A 77 -1.73 -11.09 4.17
CA GLY A 77 -2.79 -11.73 4.94
C GLY A 77 -4.15 -11.44 4.31
N ASP A 78 -5.04 -10.84 5.07
CA ASP A 78 -6.37 -10.45 4.61
C ASP A 78 -6.39 -9.04 4.02
N GLY A 79 -5.23 -8.41 3.86
CA GLY A 79 -5.14 -7.06 3.36
C GLY A 79 -4.15 -6.93 2.22
N VAL A 80 -3.84 -5.68 1.91
CA VAL A 80 -2.90 -5.33 0.85
C VAL A 80 -1.89 -4.35 1.42
N ARG A 81 -0.62 -4.62 1.19
CA ARG A 81 0.42 -3.68 1.55
C ARG A 81 0.83 -2.92 0.29
N PHE A 82 1.00 -1.62 0.42
CA PHE A 82 1.52 -0.82 -0.67
C PHE A 82 2.81 -0.12 -0.27
N GLU A 83 3.59 0.23 -1.26
CA GLU A 83 4.81 0.99 -1.10
C GLU A 83 4.88 2.04 -2.20
N ALA A 84 5.37 3.22 -1.86
CA ALA A 84 5.58 4.30 -2.83
C ALA A 84 6.71 5.22 -2.35
N GLU A 85 7.36 5.87 -3.28
CA GLU A 85 8.39 6.84 -2.97
C GLU A 85 8.04 8.13 -3.69
N THR A 86 7.63 9.15 -2.95
CA THR A 86 7.31 10.45 -3.53
C THR A 86 8.48 11.40 -3.31
N ALA A 87 8.64 12.36 -4.18
CA ALA A 87 9.79 13.26 -4.15
C ALA A 87 9.38 14.72 -4.32
N SER A 88 10.11 15.59 -3.61
CA SER A 88 9.99 17.02 -3.73
C SER A 88 11.38 17.57 -4.05
N ALA A 89 11.47 18.49 -5.01
CA ALA A 89 12.73 19.10 -5.36
C ALA A 89 13.34 19.84 -4.16
N LYS A 90 12.50 20.37 -3.29
CA LYS A 90 12.96 21.14 -2.13
C LYS A 90 13.24 20.29 -0.90
N TYR A 91 12.38 19.29 -0.65
CA TYR A 91 12.41 18.56 0.63
C TYR A 91 12.92 17.14 0.53
N GLY A 92 13.23 16.64 -0.65
CA GLY A 92 13.73 15.26 -0.79
C GLY A 92 12.63 14.24 -0.91
N LYS A 93 12.86 13.08 -0.33
CA LYS A 93 11.97 11.93 -0.55
C LYS A 93 11.17 11.54 0.68
N LEU A 94 9.98 11.02 0.41
CA LEU A 94 9.15 10.36 1.41
C LEU A 94 8.98 8.91 0.98
N TYR A 95 9.22 7.99 1.91
CA TYR A 95 9.06 6.56 1.68
C TYR A 95 7.80 6.09 2.39
N TRP A 96 6.83 5.66 1.62
CA TRP A 96 5.52 5.26 2.11
C TRP A 96 5.43 3.75 2.17
N THR A 97 4.98 3.23 3.30
CA THR A 97 4.64 1.82 3.45
C THR A 97 3.33 1.76 4.21
N GLY A 98 2.32 1.21 3.61
CA GLY A 98 1.01 1.16 4.25
C GLY A 98 0.32 -0.17 4.05
N THR A 99 -0.68 -0.41 4.89
CA THR A 99 -1.51 -1.61 4.81
C THR A 99 -2.96 -1.19 4.74
N ILE A 100 -3.69 -1.80 3.83
CA ILE A 100 -5.12 -1.59 3.67
C ILE A 100 -5.84 -2.88 4.02
N ARG A 101 -6.75 -2.80 4.99
CA ARG A 101 -7.61 -3.91 5.37
C ARG A 101 -9.05 -3.42 5.29
N GLY A 102 -9.82 -4.00 4.37
CA GLY A 102 -11.16 -3.52 4.11
C GLY A 102 -11.11 -2.07 3.67
N ASN A 103 -11.75 -1.20 4.40
CA ASN A 103 -11.80 0.23 4.09
C ASN A 103 -10.88 1.07 4.97
N LYS A 104 -9.94 0.46 5.68
CA LYS A 104 -9.01 1.18 6.55
C LYS A 104 -7.60 1.14 6.00
N LEU A 105 -6.91 2.25 6.11
CA LEU A 105 -5.52 2.38 5.69
C LEU A 105 -4.68 2.90 6.84
N ASP A 106 -3.55 2.23 7.10
CA ASP A 106 -2.54 2.68 8.03
C ASP A 106 -1.22 2.73 7.29
N ALA A 107 -0.52 3.82 7.36
CA ALA A 107 0.77 3.97 6.68
C ALA A 107 1.81 4.61 7.57
N THR A 108 3.05 4.21 7.32
CA THR A 108 4.23 4.84 7.88
C THR A 108 4.89 5.63 6.76
N VAL A 109 5.33 6.82 7.06
CA VAL A 109 5.97 7.70 6.09
C VAL A 109 7.34 8.10 6.63
N MET A 110 8.39 7.58 6.01
CA MET A 110 9.76 7.90 6.42
C MET A 110 10.23 9.10 5.62
N MET A 111 10.54 10.19 6.31
CA MET A 111 11.00 11.41 5.68
C MET A 111 12.52 11.45 5.67
N GLU A 112 13.11 11.57 4.49
CA GLU A 112 14.54 11.71 4.33
C GLU A 112 14.94 13.12 4.77
N ARG A 113 15.95 13.22 5.61
CA ARG A 113 16.47 14.51 6.07
C ARG A 113 17.96 14.57 5.83
N LYS A 114 18.39 15.63 5.19
CA LYS A 114 19.80 15.81 4.86
C LYS A 114 20.68 15.79 6.10
N GLY A 115 21.65 14.89 6.14
CA GLY A 115 22.61 14.80 7.23
C GLY A 115 22.03 14.33 8.56
N LYS A 116 20.82 13.83 8.59
CA LYS A 116 20.16 13.36 9.81
C LYS A 116 19.46 12.02 9.56
N SER A 117 19.11 11.34 10.64
CA SER A 117 18.32 10.12 10.53
C SER A 117 16.94 10.44 9.97
N MET A 118 16.30 9.45 9.38
CA MET A 118 14.96 9.62 8.86
C MET A 118 13.95 9.93 9.95
N LEU A 119 12.97 10.74 9.62
CA LEU A 119 11.86 11.06 10.52
C LEU A 119 10.66 10.22 10.13
N GLU A 120 10.08 9.55 11.11
CA GLU A 120 8.89 8.73 10.90
C GLU A 120 7.62 9.51 11.17
N ASN A 121 6.69 9.43 10.26
CA ASN A 121 5.36 10.02 10.38
C ASN A 121 4.33 8.95 10.07
N TRP A 122 3.06 9.20 10.35
CA TRP A 122 2.00 8.23 10.17
C TRP A 122 0.81 8.83 9.44
N VAL A 123 0.10 7.97 8.73
CA VAL A 123 -1.20 8.33 8.17
C VAL A 123 -2.20 7.26 8.56
N VAL A 124 -3.33 7.67 9.10
CA VAL A 124 -4.46 6.79 9.34
C VAL A 124 -5.64 7.35 8.57
N ALA A 125 -6.30 6.50 7.82
CA ALA A 125 -7.33 6.95 6.89
C ALA A 125 -8.39 5.87 6.68
N ALA A 126 -9.55 6.29 6.21
CA ALA A 126 -10.64 5.40 5.85
C ALA A 126 -11.05 5.68 4.41
N GLU A 127 -11.49 4.62 3.75
CA GLU A 127 -11.87 4.74 2.35
C GLU A 127 -13.04 5.68 2.17
N LYS A 128 -12.92 6.54 1.18
CA LYS A 128 -13.95 7.49 0.82
C LYS A 128 -14.86 6.83 -0.21
N ASN A 129 -16.14 6.91 0.02
CA ASN A 129 -17.14 6.39 -0.90
C ASN A 129 -17.49 7.39 -1.99
#